data_6769c2fdc98ba0a8ae15306ffbca8fcb
#
_entry.id   6769c2fdc98ba0a8ae15306ffbca8fcb
#
_cell.length_a   1.000
_cell.length_b   1.000
_cell.length_c   1.000
_cell.angle_alpha   90.00
_cell.angle_beta   90.00
_cell.angle_gamma   90.00
#
_symmetry.space_group_name_H-M   'P 1'
#
loop_
_entity.id
_entity.type
_entity.pdbx_description
1 polymer ?
#
loop_
_entity_poly.entity_id
_entity_poly.type
_entity_poly.pdbx_seq_one_letter_code
_entity_poly.pdbx_strand_id
1 'polypeptide(L)'
;AEQLLPDERIRTTLDAMGCEDIDLERAPHDLSGGQTARVALARTLLTDPKVLLADEVDAGLDDDNAAKVATIMADAATRGMAIIRIRHRPPDGRATRTLTLDKGRLTEREMTDSAAQDANAVPDGADENEETQA
;
A
#
# COMPACT_ATOMS: atom_id res chain seq x y z
N ALA A 1 -35.61 0.26 -1.11
CA ALA A 1 -35.06 -1.10 -0.95
C ALA A 1 -33.53 -0.95 -0.93
N GLU A 2 -32.93 -1.27 0.19
CA GLU A 2 -31.47 -1.36 0.32
C GLU A 2 -30.99 -2.45 -0.65
N GLN A 3 -30.26 -2.06 -1.66
CA GLN A 3 -29.79 -2.99 -2.68
C GLN A 3 -28.54 -3.65 -2.10
N LEU A 4 -28.72 -4.87 -1.56
CA LEU A 4 -27.61 -5.69 -1.10
C LEU A 4 -26.66 -5.96 -2.27
N LEU A 5 -25.36 -5.80 -2.04
CA LEU A 5 -24.36 -6.19 -3.03
C LEU A 5 -24.36 -7.71 -3.20
N PRO A 6 -24.22 -8.23 -4.42
CA PRO A 6 -24.11 -9.67 -4.64
C PRO A 6 -22.85 -10.22 -3.92
N ASP A 7 -22.98 -11.39 -3.28
CA ASP A 7 -21.89 -12.07 -2.58
C ASP A 7 -20.69 -12.31 -3.50
N GLU A 8 -20.92 -12.60 -4.78
CA GLU A 8 -19.87 -12.75 -5.79
C GLU A 8 -19.00 -11.49 -5.93
N ARG A 9 -19.61 -10.31 -5.93
CA ARG A 9 -18.87 -9.03 -6.00
C ARG A 9 -18.04 -8.80 -4.74
N ILE A 10 -18.61 -9.11 -3.58
CA ILE A 10 -17.90 -9.02 -2.29
C ILE A 10 -16.73 -9.99 -2.30
N ARG A 11 -16.95 -11.24 -2.69
CA ARG A 11 -15.92 -12.28 -2.74
C ARG A 11 -14.78 -11.90 -3.66
N THR A 12 -15.08 -11.51 -4.89
CA THR A 12 -14.06 -11.07 -5.88
C THR A 12 -13.22 -9.92 -5.36
N THR A 13 -13.84 -8.97 -4.65
CA THR A 13 -13.11 -7.83 -4.09
C THR A 13 -12.18 -8.25 -2.95
N LEU A 14 -12.63 -9.15 -2.07
CA LEU A 14 -11.83 -9.68 -0.97
C LEU A 14 -10.67 -10.54 -1.47
N ASP A 15 -10.92 -11.41 -2.45
CA ASP A 15 -9.89 -12.27 -3.06
C ASP A 15 -8.78 -11.43 -3.69
N ALA A 16 -9.14 -10.38 -4.42
CA ALA A 16 -8.17 -9.44 -4.97
C ALA A 16 -7.30 -8.77 -3.90
N MET A 17 -7.79 -8.66 -2.66
CA MET A 17 -7.04 -8.10 -1.53
C MET A 17 -6.24 -9.13 -0.73
N GLY A 18 -6.16 -10.37 -1.19
CA GLY A 18 -5.49 -11.45 -0.46
C GLY A 18 -6.23 -11.86 0.80
N CYS A 19 -7.56 -11.88 0.72
CA CYS A 19 -8.48 -12.30 1.78
C CYS A 19 -9.32 -13.50 1.33
N GLU A 20 -8.72 -14.39 0.54
CA GLU A 20 -9.36 -15.60 0.01
C GLU A 20 -9.79 -16.58 1.13
N ASP A 21 -9.05 -16.56 2.24
CA ASP A 21 -9.26 -17.38 3.43
C ASP A 21 -10.35 -16.86 4.37
N ILE A 22 -10.94 -15.70 4.09
CA ILE A 22 -11.95 -15.10 4.94
C ILE A 22 -13.33 -15.54 4.45
N ASP A 23 -14.02 -16.31 5.29
CA ASP A 23 -15.43 -16.62 5.09
C ASP A 23 -16.28 -15.34 5.26
N LEU A 24 -17.31 -15.16 4.40
CA LEU A 24 -18.19 -13.98 4.47
C LEU A 24 -19.02 -13.94 5.76
N GLU A 25 -19.27 -15.11 6.36
CA GLU A 25 -19.97 -15.22 7.65
C GLU A 25 -19.04 -15.07 8.86
N ARG A 26 -17.71 -14.89 8.64
CA ARG A 26 -16.74 -14.76 9.73
C ARG A 26 -16.95 -13.48 10.50
N ALA A 27 -16.99 -13.59 11.82
CA ALA A 27 -17.19 -12.43 12.68
C ALA A 27 -15.99 -11.45 12.61
N PRO A 28 -16.22 -10.15 12.57
CA PRO A 28 -15.14 -9.16 12.43
C PRO A 28 -14.06 -9.21 13.52
N HIS A 29 -14.42 -9.64 14.73
CA HIS A 29 -13.48 -9.75 15.86
C HIS A 29 -12.51 -10.94 15.75
N ASP A 30 -12.76 -11.87 14.82
CA ASP A 30 -11.89 -13.01 14.53
C ASP A 30 -10.84 -12.70 13.44
N LEU A 31 -10.86 -11.49 12.90
CA LEU A 31 -9.91 -11.04 11.88
C LEU A 31 -8.61 -10.56 12.52
N SER A 32 -7.49 -10.86 11.89
CA SER A 32 -6.22 -10.21 12.22
C SER A 32 -6.25 -8.71 11.88
N GLY A 33 -5.35 -7.91 12.46
CA GLY A 33 -5.27 -6.48 12.17
C GLY A 33 -5.11 -6.19 10.67
N GLY A 34 -4.26 -6.95 9.97
CA GLY A 34 -4.08 -6.82 8.52
C GLY A 34 -5.30 -7.25 7.71
N GLN A 35 -6.01 -8.31 8.13
CA GLN A 35 -7.28 -8.72 7.52
C GLN A 35 -8.34 -7.64 7.72
N THR A 36 -8.46 -7.11 8.94
CA THR A 36 -9.42 -6.03 9.27
C THR A 36 -9.20 -4.80 8.38
N ALA A 37 -7.95 -4.36 8.21
CA ALA A 37 -7.61 -3.21 7.36
C ALA A 37 -8.00 -3.45 5.89
N ARG A 38 -7.70 -4.64 5.34
CA ARG A 38 -8.06 -4.99 3.96
C ARG A 38 -9.57 -5.13 3.76
N VAL A 39 -10.27 -5.73 4.69
CA VAL A 39 -11.75 -5.83 4.65
C VAL A 39 -12.39 -4.44 4.73
N ALA A 40 -11.87 -3.54 5.57
CA ALA A 40 -12.36 -2.17 5.67
C ALA A 40 -12.15 -1.39 4.36
N LEU A 41 -11.00 -1.56 3.71
CA LEU A 41 -10.72 -0.97 2.40
C LEU A 41 -11.65 -1.57 1.32
N ALA A 42 -11.81 -2.89 1.29
CA ALA A 42 -12.74 -3.58 0.38
C ALA A 42 -14.15 -3.02 0.50
N ARG A 43 -14.66 -2.90 1.72
CA ARG A 43 -15.98 -2.32 2.00
C ARG A 43 -16.11 -0.90 1.45
N THR A 44 -15.07 -0.07 1.59
CA THR A 44 -15.08 1.28 1.06
C THR A 44 -15.11 1.28 -0.46
N LEU A 45 -14.27 0.48 -1.11
CA LEU A 45 -14.22 0.38 -2.57
C LEU A 45 -15.52 -0.16 -3.19
N LEU A 46 -16.22 -1.04 -2.49
CA LEU A 46 -17.51 -1.60 -2.92
C LEU A 46 -18.62 -0.54 -3.00
N THR A 47 -18.45 0.63 -2.39
CA THR A 47 -19.38 1.77 -2.53
C THR A 47 -19.15 2.59 -3.78
N ASP A 48 -18.16 2.24 -4.62
CA ASP A 48 -17.75 2.96 -5.83
C ASP A 48 -17.52 4.48 -5.58
N PRO A 49 -16.68 4.86 -4.59
CA PRO A 49 -16.49 6.26 -4.26
C PRO A 49 -15.76 7.00 -5.39
N LYS A 50 -16.03 8.28 -5.57
CA LYS A 50 -15.29 9.14 -6.50
C LYS A 50 -13.93 9.55 -5.95
N VAL A 51 -13.81 9.62 -4.62
CA VAL A 51 -12.60 10.00 -3.90
C VAL A 51 -12.37 9.01 -2.77
N LEU A 52 -11.15 8.49 -2.68
CA LEU A 52 -10.69 7.65 -1.58
C LEU A 52 -9.60 8.38 -0.80
N LEU A 53 -9.80 8.52 0.51
CA LEU A 53 -8.77 8.94 1.45
C LEU A 53 -8.24 7.70 2.17
N ALA A 54 -6.99 7.34 1.90
CA ALA A 54 -6.36 6.13 2.39
C ALA A 54 -5.21 6.50 3.34
N ASP A 55 -5.51 6.52 4.63
CA ASP A 55 -4.55 6.84 5.68
C ASP A 55 -3.94 5.55 6.21
N GLU A 56 -2.66 5.32 5.92
CA GLU A 56 -1.85 4.18 6.37
C GLU A 56 -2.51 2.79 6.15
N VAL A 57 -3.30 2.63 5.09
CA VAL A 57 -4.05 1.38 4.84
C VAL A 57 -3.17 0.16 4.59
N ASP A 58 -1.88 0.36 4.36
CA ASP A 58 -0.85 -0.68 4.19
C ASP A 58 0.09 -0.80 5.40
N ALA A 59 -0.19 -0.08 6.50
CA ALA A 59 0.55 -0.21 7.74
C ALA A 59 0.37 -1.62 8.34
N GLY A 60 1.47 -2.25 8.75
CA GLY A 60 1.44 -3.60 9.35
C GLY A 60 1.14 -4.75 8.38
N LEU A 61 1.01 -4.48 7.07
CA LEU A 61 0.96 -5.52 6.04
C LEU A 61 2.38 -5.97 5.69
N ASP A 62 2.54 -7.26 5.37
CA ASP A 62 3.72 -7.75 4.67
C ASP A 62 3.79 -7.14 3.25
N ASP A 63 4.92 -7.29 2.58
CA ASP A 63 5.16 -6.64 1.29
C ASP A 63 4.24 -7.16 0.19
N ASP A 64 3.89 -8.44 0.19
CA ASP A 64 2.99 -9.04 -0.80
C ASP A 64 1.57 -8.47 -0.66
N ASN A 65 1.04 -8.42 0.55
CA ASN A 65 -0.28 -7.87 0.82
C ASN A 65 -0.32 -6.34 0.59
N ALA A 66 0.74 -5.62 0.94
CA ALA A 66 0.87 -4.20 0.64
C ALA A 66 0.88 -3.95 -0.89
N ALA A 67 1.57 -4.80 -1.66
CA ALA A 67 1.58 -4.72 -3.12
C ALA A 67 0.21 -5.00 -3.74
N LYS A 68 -0.55 -5.99 -3.23
CA LYS A 68 -1.94 -6.27 -3.65
C LYS A 68 -2.83 -5.05 -3.44
N VAL A 69 -2.81 -4.48 -2.23
CA VAL A 69 -3.57 -3.27 -1.89
C VAL A 69 -3.20 -2.09 -2.80
N ALA A 70 -1.91 -1.88 -3.06
CA ALA A 70 -1.44 -0.82 -3.94
C ALA A 70 -1.91 -1.03 -5.39
N THR A 71 -1.93 -2.27 -5.89
CA THR A 71 -2.43 -2.61 -7.23
C THR A 71 -3.91 -2.30 -7.37
N ILE A 72 -4.73 -2.71 -6.40
CA ILE A 72 -6.18 -2.46 -6.43
C ILE A 72 -6.49 -0.96 -6.43
N MET A 73 -5.76 -0.17 -5.63
CA MET A 73 -5.92 1.28 -5.64
C MET A 73 -5.48 1.89 -6.98
N ALA A 74 -4.38 1.42 -7.57
CA ALA A 74 -3.94 1.88 -8.88
C ALA A 74 -4.99 1.59 -9.96
N ASP A 75 -5.56 0.38 -9.96
CA ASP A 75 -6.64 0.01 -10.88
C ASP A 75 -7.91 0.86 -10.68
N ALA A 76 -8.25 1.18 -9.43
CA ALA A 76 -9.36 2.08 -9.14
C ALA A 76 -9.09 3.50 -9.67
N ALA A 77 -7.85 3.99 -9.55
CA ALA A 77 -7.45 5.28 -10.09
C ALA A 77 -7.53 5.31 -11.62
N THR A 78 -7.14 4.23 -12.33
CA THR A 78 -7.28 4.16 -13.80
C THR A 78 -8.73 4.18 -14.26
N ARG A 79 -9.66 3.74 -13.40
CA ARG A 79 -11.11 3.83 -13.64
C ARG A 79 -11.72 5.19 -13.28
N GLY A 80 -10.88 6.16 -12.87
CA GLY A 80 -11.30 7.55 -12.62
C GLY A 80 -11.56 7.90 -11.15
N MET A 81 -11.18 7.03 -10.19
CA MET A 81 -11.22 7.35 -8.76
C MET A 81 -10.04 8.26 -8.40
N ALA A 82 -10.30 9.38 -7.73
CA ALA A 82 -9.23 10.17 -7.12
C ALA A 82 -8.80 9.54 -5.80
N ILE A 83 -7.50 9.31 -5.62
CA ILE A 83 -6.97 8.64 -4.42
C ILE A 83 -5.90 9.51 -3.77
N ILE A 84 -6.08 9.81 -2.50
CA ILE A 84 -5.08 10.44 -1.64
C ILE A 84 -4.61 9.37 -0.65
N ARG A 85 -3.30 9.06 -0.70
CA ARG A 85 -2.68 8.08 0.21
C ARG A 85 -1.71 8.77 1.14
N ILE A 86 -1.84 8.47 2.43
CA ILE A 86 -0.84 8.83 3.45
C ILE A 86 -0.07 7.55 3.77
N ARG A 87 1.26 7.62 3.72
CA ARG A 87 2.15 6.47 3.92
C ARG A 87 3.40 6.87 4.70
N HIS A 88 3.88 5.93 5.51
CA HIS A 88 5.22 5.97 6.10
C HIS A 88 6.20 5.00 5.43
N ARG A 89 5.75 4.26 4.42
CA ARG A 89 6.59 3.37 3.60
C ARG A 89 7.25 4.16 2.46
N PRO A 90 8.37 3.67 1.93
CA PRO A 90 8.98 4.25 0.72
C PRO A 90 7.99 4.37 -0.44
N PRO A 91 8.19 5.33 -1.36
CA PRO A 91 7.38 5.44 -2.56
C PRO A 91 7.38 4.14 -3.37
N ASP A 92 6.21 3.75 -3.88
CA ASP A 92 6.03 2.54 -4.70
C ASP A 92 5.94 2.85 -6.21
N GLY A 93 6.24 4.09 -6.61
CA GLY A 93 6.21 4.53 -8.01
C GLY A 93 4.81 4.63 -8.64
N ARG A 94 3.74 4.42 -7.86
CA ARG A 94 2.34 4.38 -8.37
C ARG A 94 1.60 5.71 -8.22
N ALA A 95 2.15 6.66 -7.47
CA ALA A 95 1.56 7.97 -7.30
C ALA A 95 1.87 8.86 -8.51
N THR A 96 0.88 9.59 -9.02
CA THR A 96 1.06 10.61 -10.07
C THR A 96 1.67 11.90 -9.50
N ARG A 97 1.47 12.15 -8.20
CA ARG A 97 2.04 13.28 -7.48
C ARG A 97 2.40 12.85 -6.07
N THR A 98 3.54 13.31 -5.58
CA THR A 98 3.98 13.07 -4.20
C THR A 98 4.15 14.40 -3.49
N LEU A 99 3.50 14.51 -2.34
CA LEU A 99 3.56 15.71 -1.49
C LEU A 99 4.20 15.32 -0.16
N THR A 100 5.10 16.15 0.33
CA THR A 100 5.70 16.01 1.66
C THR A 100 5.10 17.07 2.58
N LEU A 101 4.58 16.64 3.72
CA LEU A 101 4.13 17.53 4.79
C LEU A 101 5.20 17.58 5.87
N ASP A 102 5.83 18.77 6.03
CA ASP A 102 6.79 19.02 7.09
C ASP A 102 6.43 20.32 7.82
N LYS A 103 6.34 20.25 9.14
CA LYS A 103 6.05 21.40 10.04
C LYS A 103 4.88 22.27 9.56
N GLY A 104 3.82 21.64 9.07
CA GLY A 104 2.62 22.33 8.57
C GLY A 104 2.77 22.93 7.16
N ARG A 105 3.89 22.69 6.48
CA ARG A 105 4.11 23.12 5.09
C ARG A 105 4.01 21.90 4.17
N LEU A 106 3.22 22.04 3.11
CA LEU A 106 3.08 21.04 2.06
C LEU A 106 3.97 21.43 0.87
N THR A 107 4.85 20.53 0.45
CA THR A 107 5.73 20.71 -0.71
C THR A 107 5.55 19.57 -1.68
N GLU A 108 5.48 19.85 -2.98
CA GLU A 108 5.44 18.84 -4.02
C GLU A 108 6.86 18.34 -4.29
N ARG A 109 7.03 17.02 -4.30
CA ARG A 109 8.27 16.39 -4.72
C ARG A 109 8.17 16.11 -6.22
N GLU A 110 9.05 16.70 -7.01
CA GLU A 110 9.21 16.31 -8.40
C GLU A 110 9.65 14.85 -8.46
N MET A 111 8.94 14.04 -9.24
CA MET A 111 9.33 12.66 -9.53
C MET A 111 10.54 12.69 -10.47
N THR A 112 11.72 12.91 -9.92
CA THR A 112 12.94 12.59 -10.66
C THR A 112 13.11 11.07 -10.68
N ASP A 113 13.43 10.51 -11.83
CA ASP A 113 13.68 9.07 -12.12
C ASP A 113 14.84 8.46 -11.30
N SER A 114 15.01 8.81 -10.04
CA SER A 114 16.14 8.41 -9.19
C SER A 114 15.90 7.18 -8.31
N ALA A 115 14.88 6.36 -8.61
CA ALA A 115 14.73 5.07 -7.89
C ALA A 115 15.65 3.97 -8.41
N ALA A 116 16.48 4.24 -9.43
CA ALA A 116 17.38 3.24 -10.03
C ALA A 116 18.85 3.32 -9.56
N GLN A 117 19.20 4.27 -8.70
CA GLN A 117 20.62 4.51 -8.35
C GLN A 117 21.04 4.07 -6.94
N ASP A 118 20.11 3.80 -6.02
CA ASP A 118 20.48 3.38 -4.66
C ASP A 118 20.64 1.85 -4.49
N ALA A 119 20.41 1.07 -5.53
CA ALA A 119 20.60 -0.39 -5.48
C ALA A 119 22.04 -0.83 -5.75
N ASN A 120 23.00 0.06 -6.01
CA ASN A 120 24.37 -0.29 -6.38
C ASN A 120 25.45 0.37 -5.49
N ALA A 121 25.16 0.70 -4.26
CA ALA A 121 26.17 1.05 -3.27
C ALA A 121 26.67 -0.23 -2.60
N VAL A 122 27.60 -0.90 -3.25
CA VAL A 122 28.50 -1.87 -2.62
C VAL A 122 29.36 -1.09 -1.64
N PRO A 123 29.44 -1.43 -0.36
CA PRO A 123 30.47 -0.88 0.52
C PRO A 123 31.80 -1.50 0.11
N ASP A 124 32.59 -0.72 -0.61
CA ASP A 124 34.01 -0.94 -0.81
C ASP A 124 34.73 -0.58 0.49
N GLY A 125 35.60 -1.43 0.96
CA GLY A 125 36.38 -1.11 2.13
C GLY A 125 36.82 -2.30 2.93
N ALA A 126 37.41 -3.29 2.30
CA ALA A 126 38.42 -4.12 2.94
C ALA A 126 39.74 -3.36 2.84
N ASP A 127 40.34 -3.08 3.94
CA ASP A 127 41.79 -2.77 4.05
C ASP A 127 42.30 -3.50 5.26
N GLU A 128 43.12 -4.47 4.95
CA GLU A 128 44.59 -4.44 5.04
C GLU A 128 45.12 -3.69 6.27
N ASN A 129 45.65 -4.46 7.16
CA ASN A 129 46.91 -4.19 7.82
C ASN A 129 47.41 -5.52 8.41
N GLU A 130 48.37 -6.12 7.74
CA GLU A 130 49.80 -5.91 7.92
C GLU A 130 50.24 -6.14 9.39
N GLU A 131 50.77 -7.31 9.56
CA GLU A 131 52.14 -7.63 10.00
C GLU A 131 52.85 -6.59 10.86
N THR A 132 53.37 -7.02 11.98
CA THR A 132 54.80 -6.94 12.33
C THR A 132 55.01 -7.52 13.71
N GLN A 133 55.74 -8.59 13.72
CA GLN A 133 56.95 -8.97 14.46
C GLN A 133 57.20 -8.33 15.85
N ALA A 134 57.30 -9.14 16.81
CA ALA A 134 58.52 -9.41 17.61
C ALA A 134 58.25 -10.48 18.65
#